data_e32e11f350969779eaf81b9a8736fd33
#
_entry.id   e32e11f350969779eaf81b9a8736fd33
#
_cell.length_a   1.000
_cell.length_b   1.000
_cell.length_c   1.000
_cell.angle_alpha   90.00
_cell.angle_beta   90.00
_cell.angle_gamma   90.00
#
_symmetry.space_group_name_H-M   'P 1'
#
loop_
_entity.id
_entity.type
_entity.pdbx_description
1 polymer ?
#
loop_
_entity_poly.entity_id
_entity_poly.type
_entity_poly.pdbx_seq_one_letter_code
_entity_poly.pdbx_strand_id
1 'polypeptide(L)'
;NNKDPKNKTMLLKDKLEPYRLLLASQSPRRRELMTGCGLPYEPAPKYECEEIYPGTLPAGEVPLFLSRLKSEAYPAPLGANDILLTADTVVISDGEVLGKPCDRGQAAQMLRRLSGRRHTVVSGVTLRTAGRMHTFSAESGVWFRPLSEEEIGYYLDTFAPYDKAGSYGIQEWIGYAAIEKIN
;
A
#
# COMPACT_ATOMS: atom_id res chain seq x y z
N ASN A 1 -38.77 3.27 -30.68
CA ASN A 1 -37.76 2.75 -29.74
C ASN A 1 -36.44 3.47 -29.99
N ASN A 2 -36.32 4.66 -29.42
CA ASN A 2 -35.14 5.47 -29.49
C ASN A 2 -34.23 5.08 -28.31
N LYS A 3 -33.32 4.16 -28.51
CA LYS A 3 -32.21 3.93 -27.56
C LYS A 3 -31.16 5.01 -27.79
N ASP A 4 -31.17 5.98 -26.91
CA ASP A 4 -30.16 7.08 -26.88
C ASP A 4 -28.75 6.46 -26.72
N PRO A 5 -27.81 6.62 -27.69
CA PRO A 5 -26.50 6.00 -27.65
C PRO A 5 -25.52 6.70 -26.69
N LYS A 6 -25.97 7.69 -25.91
CA LYS A 6 -25.12 8.57 -25.09
C LYS A 6 -24.84 8.11 -23.66
N ASN A 7 -25.32 6.95 -23.24
CA ASN A 7 -25.12 6.49 -21.84
C ASN A 7 -24.47 5.09 -21.75
N LYS A 8 -23.45 4.85 -22.59
CA LYS A 8 -22.61 3.67 -22.39
C LYS A 8 -21.61 4.00 -21.27
N THR A 9 -21.85 3.47 -20.08
CA THR A 9 -20.90 3.60 -18.97
C THR A 9 -19.56 3.01 -19.39
N MET A 10 -18.57 3.88 -19.66
CA MET A 10 -17.22 3.45 -19.99
C MET A 10 -16.56 2.82 -18.77
N LEU A 11 -15.88 1.71 -18.95
CA LEU A 11 -15.04 1.13 -17.92
C LEU A 11 -13.86 2.05 -17.62
N LEU A 12 -13.32 2.01 -16.39
CA LEU A 12 -12.19 2.83 -16.01
C LEU A 12 -10.98 2.63 -16.94
N LYS A 13 -10.70 1.39 -17.34
CA LYS A 13 -9.61 1.07 -18.29
C LYS A 13 -9.78 1.82 -19.63
N ASP A 14 -11.01 1.95 -20.11
CA ASP A 14 -11.28 2.62 -21.40
C ASP A 14 -11.09 4.13 -21.25
N LYS A 15 -11.43 4.69 -20.08
CA LYS A 15 -11.18 6.11 -19.76
C LYS A 15 -9.69 6.43 -19.65
N LEU A 16 -8.89 5.45 -19.25
CA LEU A 16 -7.44 5.61 -19.08
C LEU A 16 -6.66 5.33 -20.37
N GLU A 17 -7.29 4.84 -21.45
CA GLU A 17 -6.64 4.54 -22.72
C GLU A 17 -5.78 5.71 -23.26
N PRO A 18 -6.21 6.99 -23.21
CA PRO A 18 -5.40 8.12 -23.66
C PRO A 18 -4.21 8.45 -22.75
N TYR A 19 -4.13 7.84 -21.57
CA TYR A 19 -3.14 8.17 -20.56
C TYR A 19 -2.10 7.07 -20.40
N ARG A 20 -0.90 7.46 -19.99
CA ARG A 20 0.15 6.55 -19.56
C ARG A 20 0.20 6.53 -18.05
N LEU A 21 -0.26 5.44 -17.45
CA LEU A 21 -0.26 5.25 -16.01
C LEU A 21 1.09 4.65 -15.56
N LEU A 22 1.87 5.44 -14.84
CA LEU A 22 3.19 5.06 -14.33
C LEU A 22 3.06 4.64 -12.87
N LEU A 23 3.39 3.38 -12.57
CA LEU A 23 3.44 2.88 -11.19
C LEU A 23 4.85 3.01 -10.63
N ALA A 24 5.07 3.99 -9.76
CA ALA A 24 6.33 4.19 -9.06
C ALA A 24 6.34 3.41 -7.74
N SER A 25 6.44 2.10 -7.84
CA SER A 25 6.51 1.20 -6.68
C SER A 25 7.32 -0.05 -7.00
N GLN A 26 8.18 -0.45 -6.05
CA GLN A 26 8.92 -1.71 -6.12
C GLN A 26 8.13 -2.88 -5.51
N SER A 27 6.96 -2.62 -4.90
CA SER A 27 6.15 -3.66 -4.27
C SER A 27 5.51 -4.60 -5.31
N PRO A 28 5.81 -5.91 -5.29
CA PRO A 28 5.15 -6.89 -6.13
C PRO A 28 3.63 -6.90 -5.93
N ARG A 29 3.18 -6.75 -4.69
CA ARG A 29 1.75 -6.74 -4.32
C ARG A 29 0.98 -5.61 -5.01
N ARG A 30 1.56 -4.42 -5.11
CA ARG A 30 0.91 -3.31 -5.82
C ARG A 30 0.80 -3.57 -7.32
N ARG A 31 1.80 -4.22 -7.91
CA ARG A 31 1.75 -4.65 -9.32
C ARG A 31 0.66 -5.69 -9.53
N GLU A 32 0.55 -6.66 -8.65
CA GLU A 32 -0.52 -7.66 -8.68
C GLU A 32 -1.91 -7.03 -8.57
N LEU A 33 -2.08 -6.05 -7.66
CA LEU A 33 -3.34 -5.31 -7.52
C LEU A 33 -3.70 -4.55 -8.80
N MET A 34 -2.76 -3.85 -9.42
CA MET A 34 -2.98 -3.14 -10.68
C MET A 34 -3.41 -4.10 -11.79
N THR A 35 -2.73 -5.23 -11.91
CA THR A 35 -3.06 -6.29 -12.87
C THR A 35 -4.45 -6.88 -12.58
N GLY A 36 -4.74 -7.18 -11.32
CA GLY A 36 -6.04 -7.74 -10.89
C GLY A 36 -7.21 -6.78 -11.13
N CYS A 37 -6.97 -5.46 -11.05
CA CYS A 37 -7.98 -4.45 -11.40
C CYS A 37 -8.16 -4.26 -12.91
N GLY A 38 -7.36 -4.94 -13.74
CA GLY A 38 -7.40 -4.79 -15.21
C GLY A 38 -6.98 -3.41 -15.69
N LEU A 39 -6.18 -2.68 -14.91
CA LEU A 39 -5.68 -1.37 -15.29
C LEU A 39 -4.34 -1.51 -16.00
N PRO A 40 -4.22 -1.01 -17.23
CA PRO A 40 -2.93 -0.95 -17.90
C PRO A 40 -2.00 0.02 -17.17
N TYR A 41 -0.78 -0.42 -16.88
CA TYR A 41 0.23 0.43 -16.24
C TYR A 41 1.63 0.09 -16.77
N GLU A 42 2.54 1.04 -16.64
CA GLU A 42 3.96 0.87 -16.86
C GLU A 42 4.70 1.03 -15.53
N PRO A 43 5.67 0.16 -15.21
CA PRO A 43 6.52 0.38 -14.04
C PRO A 43 7.42 1.60 -14.30
N ALA A 44 7.40 2.56 -13.39
CA ALA A 44 8.36 3.66 -13.43
C ALA A 44 9.77 3.15 -13.09
N PRO A 45 10.82 3.73 -13.68
CA PRO A 45 12.20 3.43 -13.28
C PRO A 45 12.39 3.64 -11.78
N LYS A 46 13.26 2.81 -11.18
CA LYS A 46 13.62 2.97 -9.78
C LYS A 46 14.35 4.29 -9.57
N TYR A 47 14.03 4.98 -8.48
CA TYR A 47 14.70 6.20 -8.05
C TYR A 47 14.85 6.23 -6.54
N GLU A 48 15.75 7.05 -6.04
CA GLU A 48 16.00 7.21 -4.62
C GLU A 48 14.97 8.18 -4.01
N CYS A 49 14.47 7.83 -2.84
CA CYS A 49 13.60 8.67 -2.05
C CYS A 49 13.91 8.41 -0.58
N GLU A 50 14.29 9.44 0.14
CA GLU A 50 14.53 9.36 1.57
C GLU A 50 13.20 9.43 2.31
N GLU A 51 12.71 8.30 2.82
CA GLU A 51 11.40 8.14 3.45
C GLU A 51 11.41 8.62 4.90
N ILE A 52 11.70 9.91 5.13
CA ILE A 52 11.69 10.56 6.45
C ILE A 52 10.43 11.41 6.58
N TYR A 53 9.78 11.32 7.72
CA TYR A 53 8.62 12.13 8.06
C TYR A 53 8.76 12.75 9.46
N PRO A 54 8.11 13.92 9.74
CA PRO A 54 8.16 14.55 11.05
C PRO A 54 7.60 13.65 12.15
N GLY A 55 8.33 13.51 13.27
CA GLY A 55 7.89 12.70 14.40
C GLY A 55 6.62 13.17 15.08
N THR A 56 6.18 14.40 14.80
CA THR A 56 4.94 14.99 15.30
C THR A 56 3.72 14.68 14.40
N LEU A 57 3.94 14.04 13.24
CA LEU A 57 2.87 13.73 12.30
C LEU A 57 1.95 12.64 12.90
N PRO A 58 0.62 12.82 12.91
CA PRO A 58 -0.30 11.77 13.31
C PRO A 58 -0.07 10.49 12.51
N ALA A 59 -0.16 9.33 13.16
CA ALA A 59 0.15 8.03 12.53
C ALA A 59 -0.63 7.79 11.23
N GLY A 60 -1.92 8.17 11.19
CA GLY A 60 -2.77 8.04 10.00
C GLY A 60 -2.37 8.94 8.83
N GLU A 61 -1.63 10.02 9.09
CA GLU A 61 -1.16 10.96 8.07
C GLU A 61 0.17 10.53 7.44
N VAL A 62 0.89 9.61 8.09
CA VAL A 62 2.21 9.16 7.62
C VAL A 62 2.18 8.60 6.20
N PRO A 63 1.27 7.67 5.84
CA PRO A 63 1.27 7.13 4.48
C PRO A 63 0.86 8.14 3.42
N LEU A 64 0.02 9.13 3.75
CA LEU A 64 -0.30 10.23 2.84
C LEU A 64 0.94 11.09 2.58
N PHE A 65 1.65 11.45 3.64
CA PHE A 65 2.90 12.22 3.56
C PHE A 65 3.94 11.47 2.72
N LEU A 66 4.20 10.20 3.01
CA LEU A 66 5.21 9.40 2.31
C LEU A 66 4.83 9.14 0.85
N SER A 67 3.56 8.91 0.54
CA SER A 67 3.13 8.75 -0.86
C SER A 67 3.35 10.03 -1.68
N ARG A 68 3.10 11.20 -1.08
CA ARG A 68 3.39 12.50 -1.68
C ARG A 68 4.88 12.72 -1.86
N LEU A 69 5.66 12.46 -0.81
CA LEU A 69 7.12 12.60 -0.85
C LEU A 69 7.74 11.76 -1.99
N LYS A 70 7.29 10.51 -2.14
CA LYS A 70 7.70 9.63 -3.25
C LYS A 70 7.32 10.21 -4.61
N SER A 71 6.15 10.81 -4.72
CA SER A 71 5.70 11.46 -5.95
C SER A 71 6.57 12.67 -6.31
N GLU A 72 6.89 13.51 -5.33
CA GLU A 72 7.72 14.70 -5.50
C GLU A 72 9.17 14.34 -5.84
N ALA A 73 9.70 13.26 -5.28
CA ALA A 73 11.05 12.75 -5.53
C ALA A 73 11.22 12.11 -6.93
N TYR A 74 10.14 11.83 -7.66
CA TYR A 74 10.23 11.25 -9.00
C TYR A 74 10.98 12.18 -9.95
N PRO A 75 12.12 11.74 -10.54
CA PRO A 75 13.07 12.67 -11.17
C PRO A 75 12.72 13.10 -12.58
N ALA A 76 11.86 12.33 -13.27
CA ALA A 76 11.52 12.62 -14.66
C ALA A 76 10.33 13.59 -14.78
N PRO A 77 10.33 14.49 -15.77
CA PRO A 77 9.17 15.31 -16.06
C PRO A 77 8.00 14.44 -16.54
N LEU A 78 6.79 14.82 -16.16
CA LEU A 78 5.56 14.16 -16.61
C LEU A 78 5.06 14.86 -17.88
N GLY A 79 4.77 14.06 -18.90
CA GLY A 79 4.11 14.54 -20.12
C GLY A 79 2.62 14.85 -19.87
N ALA A 80 1.97 15.44 -20.86
CA ALA A 80 0.57 15.88 -20.76
C ALA A 80 -0.42 14.75 -20.44
N ASN A 81 -0.10 13.52 -20.88
CA ASN A 81 -0.95 12.34 -20.68
C ASN A 81 -0.41 11.37 -19.62
N ASP A 82 0.63 11.77 -18.87
CA ASP A 82 1.19 10.93 -17.82
C ASP A 82 0.42 11.08 -16.52
N ILE A 83 0.18 9.94 -15.88
CA ILE A 83 -0.34 9.85 -14.51
C ILE A 83 0.67 9.03 -13.70
N LEU A 84 1.35 9.65 -12.76
CA LEU A 84 2.24 8.98 -11.82
C LEU A 84 1.46 8.54 -10.59
N LEU A 85 1.52 7.25 -10.25
CA LEU A 85 0.95 6.68 -9.04
C LEU A 85 2.07 6.29 -8.10
N THR A 86 2.04 6.88 -6.91
CA THR A 86 2.88 6.50 -5.77
C THR A 86 2.01 6.11 -4.59
N ALA A 87 2.51 5.24 -3.74
CA ALA A 87 1.76 4.81 -2.57
C ALA A 87 2.69 4.44 -1.42
N ASP A 88 2.16 4.55 -0.21
CA ASP A 88 2.76 4.04 0.99
C ASP A 88 1.73 3.31 1.85
N THR A 89 2.17 2.35 2.68
CA THR A 89 1.29 1.60 3.55
C THR A 89 1.94 1.43 4.91
N VAL A 90 1.21 1.76 5.96
CA VAL A 90 1.63 1.58 7.34
C VAL A 90 0.64 0.73 8.11
N VAL A 91 1.15 0.03 9.11
CA VAL A 91 0.36 -0.65 10.14
C VAL A 91 0.41 0.22 11.40
N ILE A 92 -0.74 0.47 12.00
CA ILE A 92 -0.87 1.29 13.20
C ILE A 92 -1.44 0.42 14.32
N SER A 93 -0.71 0.31 15.41
CA SER A 93 -1.13 -0.38 16.63
C SER A 93 -0.95 0.53 17.84
N ASP A 94 -2.01 0.70 18.63
CA ASP A 94 -2.01 1.59 19.81
C ASP A 94 -1.49 3.02 19.50
N GLY A 95 -1.86 3.56 18.35
CA GLY A 95 -1.46 4.90 17.90
C GLY A 95 -0.04 5.02 17.35
N GLU A 96 0.74 3.94 17.32
CA GLU A 96 2.11 3.91 16.81
C GLU A 96 2.19 3.25 15.44
N VAL A 97 3.03 3.83 14.58
CA VAL A 97 3.34 3.27 13.26
C VAL A 97 4.32 2.11 13.41
N LEU A 98 3.91 0.94 12.92
CA LEU A 98 4.80 -0.21 12.75
C LEU A 98 5.29 -0.22 11.30
N GLY A 99 6.54 0.16 11.10
CA GLY A 99 7.21 0.10 9.80
C GLY A 99 7.67 -1.31 9.45
N LYS A 100 8.61 -1.39 8.51
CA LYS A 100 9.30 -2.65 8.18
C LYS A 100 10.25 -3.02 9.33
N PRO A 101 10.30 -4.28 9.75
CA PRO A 101 11.25 -4.72 10.76
C PRO A 101 12.67 -4.72 10.21
N CYS A 102 13.65 -4.41 11.06
CA CYS A 102 15.05 -4.44 10.69
C CYS A 102 15.65 -5.86 10.74
N ASP A 103 15.06 -6.75 11.53
CA ASP A 103 15.50 -8.12 11.73
C ASP A 103 14.35 -9.04 12.17
N ARG A 104 14.68 -10.35 12.32
CA ARG A 104 13.73 -11.36 12.76
C ARG A 104 13.18 -11.12 14.17
N GLY A 105 14.02 -10.61 15.08
CA GLY A 105 13.63 -10.32 16.47
C GLY A 105 12.58 -9.22 16.52
N GLN A 106 12.79 -8.13 15.80
CA GLN A 106 11.83 -7.04 15.70
C GLN A 106 10.55 -7.49 15.00
N ALA A 107 10.66 -8.31 13.94
CA ALA A 107 9.50 -8.89 13.26
C ALA A 107 8.65 -9.73 14.22
N ALA A 108 9.27 -10.57 15.05
CA ALA A 108 8.57 -11.37 16.06
C ALA A 108 7.87 -10.47 17.10
N GLN A 109 8.53 -9.41 17.55
CA GLN A 109 7.93 -8.45 18.49
C GLN A 109 6.70 -7.75 17.88
N MET A 110 6.77 -7.37 16.61
CA MET A 110 5.62 -6.78 15.91
C MET A 110 4.45 -7.75 15.85
N LEU A 111 4.68 -9.02 15.48
CA LEU A 111 3.61 -10.02 15.42
C LEU A 111 3.02 -10.33 16.79
N ARG A 112 3.84 -10.39 17.86
CA ARG A 112 3.34 -10.51 19.24
C ARG A 112 2.46 -9.33 19.63
N ARG A 113 2.83 -8.13 19.22
CA ARG A 113 2.04 -6.92 19.46
C ARG A 113 0.69 -6.94 18.74
N LEU A 114 0.62 -7.52 17.55
CA LEU A 114 -0.62 -7.63 16.77
C LEU A 114 -1.49 -8.83 17.20
N SER A 115 -0.89 -9.85 17.82
CA SER A 115 -1.56 -11.08 18.26
C SER A 115 -2.75 -10.79 19.18
N GLY A 116 -3.91 -11.35 18.86
CA GLY A 116 -5.14 -11.22 19.65
C GLY A 116 -5.72 -9.81 19.72
N ARG A 117 -5.35 -8.92 18.79
CA ARG A 117 -5.75 -7.50 18.83
C ARG A 117 -6.22 -6.99 17.48
N ARG A 118 -6.92 -5.85 17.55
CA ARG A 118 -7.19 -5.01 16.39
C ARG A 118 -6.00 -4.09 16.12
N HIS A 119 -5.68 -3.94 14.87
CA HIS A 119 -4.80 -2.88 14.37
C HIS A 119 -5.41 -2.23 13.12
N THR A 120 -4.83 -1.15 12.67
CA THR A 120 -5.29 -0.43 11.50
C THR A 120 -4.20 -0.47 10.42
N VAL A 121 -4.59 -0.75 9.20
CA VAL A 121 -3.73 -0.62 8.02
C VAL A 121 -4.19 0.58 7.22
N VAL A 122 -3.29 1.52 6.97
CA VAL A 122 -3.58 2.73 6.20
C VAL A 122 -2.69 2.75 4.97
N SER A 123 -3.31 2.87 3.80
CA SER A 123 -2.61 3.07 2.53
C SER A 123 -2.85 4.49 2.03
N GLY A 124 -1.79 5.26 1.91
CA GLY A 124 -1.79 6.56 1.24
C GLY A 124 -1.45 6.39 -0.23
N VAL A 125 -2.17 7.08 -1.09
CA VAL A 125 -1.96 7.07 -2.54
C VAL A 125 -1.88 8.50 -3.05
N THR A 126 -0.90 8.77 -3.90
CA THR A 126 -0.79 10.04 -4.60
C THR A 126 -0.83 9.80 -6.11
N LEU A 127 -1.73 10.49 -6.78
CA LEU A 127 -1.81 10.58 -8.22
C LEU A 127 -1.30 11.95 -8.65
N ARG A 128 -0.32 11.99 -9.55
CA ARG A 128 0.25 13.24 -10.06
C ARG A 128 0.27 13.26 -11.59
N THR A 129 -0.18 14.36 -12.14
CA THR A 129 -0.01 14.73 -13.55
C THR A 129 0.94 15.90 -13.65
N ALA A 130 1.22 16.38 -14.87
CA ALA A 130 2.06 17.57 -15.09
C ALA A 130 1.55 18.83 -14.36
N GLY A 131 0.24 18.96 -14.14
CA GLY A 131 -0.37 20.16 -13.56
C GLY A 131 -1.13 19.97 -12.26
N ARG A 132 -1.31 18.72 -11.77
CA ARG A 132 -2.12 18.45 -10.59
C ARG A 132 -1.53 17.31 -9.75
N MET A 133 -1.75 17.39 -8.45
CA MET A 133 -1.46 16.31 -7.51
C MET A 133 -2.67 16.08 -6.62
N HIS A 134 -3.06 14.82 -6.44
CA HIS A 134 -4.15 14.42 -5.57
C HIS A 134 -3.69 13.29 -4.66
N THR A 135 -3.84 13.47 -3.35
CA THR A 135 -3.47 12.48 -2.33
C THR A 135 -4.70 12.09 -1.53
N PHE A 136 -4.88 10.80 -1.33
CA PHE A 136 -5.98 10.24 -0.54
C PHE A 136 -5.50 8.97 0.18
N SER A 137 -6.29 8.48 1.13
CA SER A 137 -6.00 7.25 1.85
C SER A 137 -7.21 6.33 1.90
N ALA A 138 -6.90 5.05 2.11
CA ALA A 138 -7.86 4.03 2.51
C ALA A 138 -7.38 3.38 3.80
N GLU A 139 -8.32 3.14 4.71
CA GLU A 139 -8.08 2.55 6.01
C GLU A 139 -8.85 1.24 6.14
N SER A 140 -8.22 0.24 6.76
CA SER A 140 -8.84 -1.04 7.10
C SER A 140 -8.50 -1.42 8.53
N GLY A 141 -9.52 -1.75 9.32
CA GLY A 141 -9.33 -2.39 10.62
C GLY A 141 -9.14 -3.88 10.43
N VAL A 142 -8.12 -4.44 11.07
CA VAL A 142 -7.77 -5.87 10.99
C VAL A 142 -7.70 -6.43 12.39
N TRP A 143 -8.34 -7.59 12.62
CA TRP A 143 -8.32 -8.30 13.90
C TRP A 143 -7.58 -9.61 13.74
N PHE A 144 -6.52 -9.79 14.53
CA PHE A 144 -5.83 -11.07 14.66
C PHE A 144 -6.40 -11.87 15.82
N ARG A 145 -6.58 -13.18 15.62
CA ARG A 145 -6.69 -14.11 16.74
C ARG A 145 -5.37 -14.17 17.52
N PRO A 146 -5.35 -14.70 18.74
CA PRO A 146 -4.09 -15.00 19.41
C PRO A 146 -3.20 -15.94 18.57
N LEU A 147 -1.92 -15.59 18.44
CA LEU A 147 -0.89 -16.38 17.78
C LEU A 147 0.01 -17.04 18.81
N SER A 148 0.38 -18.30 18.59
CA SER A 148 1.42 -18.95 19.39
C SER A 148 2.82 -18.56 18.95
N GLU A 149 3.82 -18.79 19.79
CA GLU A 149 5.24 -18.56 19.43
C GLU A 149 5.69 -19.45 18.27
N GLU A 150 5.17 -20.68 18.20
CA GLU A 150 5.44 -21.61 17.10
C GLU A 150 4.87 -21.09 15.79
N GLU A 151 3.67 -20.52 15.80
CA GLU A 151 3.04 -19.91 14.60
C GLU A 151 3.80 -18.68 14.13
N ILE A 152 4.24 -17.81 15.05
CA ILE A 152 5.07 -16.65 14.74
C ILE A 152 6.40 -17.12 14.12
N GLY A 153 7.07 -18.08 14.74
CA GLY A 153 8.32 -18.64 14.25
C GLY A 153 8.17 -19.24 12.86
N TYR A 154 7.14 -20.07 12.65
CA TYR A 154 6.84 -20.68 11.37
C TYR A 154 6.65 -19.64 10.27
N TYR A 155 5.84 -18.61 10.55
CA TYR A 155 5.56 -17.57 9.57
C TYR A 155 6.84 -16.78 9.19
N LEU A 156 7.62 -16.37 10.17
CA LEU A 156 8.87 -15.65 9.92
C LEU A 156 9.89 -16.45 9.13
N ASP A 157 10.07 -17.74 9.47
CA ASP A 157 11.07 -18.60 8.86
C ASP A 157 10.65 -19.04 7.44
N THR A 158 9.34 -19.15 7.18
CA THR A 158 8.81 -19.58 5.89
C THR A 158 8.63 -18.41 4.90
N PHE A 159 8.17 -17.26 5.37
CA PHE A 159 7.75 -16.15 4.51
C PHE A 159 8.68 -14.94 4.54
N ALA A 160 9.56 -14.84 5.53
CA ALA A 160 10.54 -13.76 5.67
C ALA A 160 9.95 -12.35 5.39
N PRO A 161 8.94 -11.88 6.17
CA PRO A 161 8.14 -10.70 5.85
C PRO A 161 8.84 -9.38 6.20
N TYR A 162 10.15 -9.30 6.03
CA TYR A 162 10.97 -8.15 6.45
C TYR A 162 10.81 -6.92 5.56
N ASP A 163 10.23 -7.09 4.38
CA ASP A 163 9.90 -6.03 3.44
C ASP A 163 8.50 -5.39 3.67
N LYS A 164 7.78 -5.84 4.72
CA LYS A 164 6.39 -5.50 4.97
C LYS A 164 6.20 -4.71 6.26
N ALA A 165 5.40 -3.65 6.21
CA ALA A 165 4.95 -2.93 7.40
C ALA A 165 4.21 -3.88 8.36
N GLY A 166 4.50 -3.78 9.66
CA GLY A 166 3.91 -4.65 10.68
C GLY A 166 4.34 -6.11 10.57
N SER A 167 5.32 -6.43 9.72
CA SER A 167 5.88 -7.78 9.53
C SER A 167 4.92 -8.81 8.98
N TYR A 168 3.89 -8.43 8.21
CA TYR A 168 3.02 -9.42 7.59
C TYR A 168 2.41 -8.97 6.26
N GLY A 169 2.01 -9.94 5.45
CA GLY A 169 1.24 -9.74 4.24
C GLY A 169 -0.06 -10.54 4.27
N ILE A 170 -1.19 -9.86 4.03
CA ILE A 170 -2.51 -10.47 4.05
C ILE A 170 -2.68 -11.61 3.02
N GLN A 171 -1.92 -11.57 1.93
CA GLN A 171 -1.96 -12.58 0.86
C GLN A 171 -1.20 -13.86 1.21
N GLU A 172 -0.48 -13.88 2.34
CA GLU A 172 0.33 -15.01 2.79
C GLU A 172 -0.45 -15.86 3.80
N TRP A 173 0.18 -16.96 4.26
CA TRP A 173 -0.41 -17.89 5.23
C TRP A 173 -1.09 -17.20 6.41
N ILE A 174 -0.45 -16.16 6.97
CA ILE A 174 -0.97 -15.44 8.15
C ILE A 174 -2.33 -14.77 7.89
N GLY A 175 -2.57 -14.35 6.66
CA GLY A 175 -3.88 -13.79 6.26
C GLY A 175 -5.01 -14.81 6.39
N TYR A 176 -4.75 -16.06 6.03
CA TYR A 176 -5.72 -17.16 6.16
C TYR A 176 -5.82 -17.68 7.59
N ALA A 177 -4.70 -17.77 8.30
CA ALA A 177 -4.62 -18.44 9.59
C ALA A 177 -4.91 -17.55 10.79
N ALA A 178 -4.61 -16.26 10.71
CA ALA A 178 -4.61 -15.34 11.84
C ALA A 178 -5.71 -14.28 11.82
N ILE A 179 -6.21 -13.90 10.65
CA ILE A 179 -7.19 -12.81 10.52
C ILE A 179 -8.59 -13.34 10.79
N GLU A 180 -9.24 -12.81 11.82
CA GLU A 180 -10.64 -13.12 12.16
C GLU A 180 -11.63 -12.18 11.46
N LYS A 181 -11.23 -10.91 11.26
CA LYS A 181 -12.12 -9.88 10.73
C LYS A 181 -11.32 -8.76 10.06
N ILE A 182 -11.92 -8.23 9.00
CA ILE A 182 -11.50 -6.99 8.31
C ILE A 182 -12.74 -6.11 8.13
N ASN A 183 -12.60 -4.81 8.29
CA ASN A 183 -13.62 -3.82 7.96
C ASN A 183 -13.02 -2.60 7.25
#